data_6a5678620fe1cb17c0ccfb5a3bc55f21
#
_entry.id   6a5678620fe1cb17c0ccfb5a3bc55f21
#
_cell.length_a   1.000
_cell.length_b   1.000
_cell.length_c   1.000
_cell.angle_alpha   90.00
_cell.angle_beta   90.00
_cell.angle_gamma   90.00
#
_symmetry.space_group_name_H-M   'P 1'
#
loop_
_entity.id
_entity.type
_entity.pdbx_description
1 polymer ?
#
loop_
_entity_poly.entity_id
_entity_poly.type
_entity_poly.pdbx_seq_one_letter_code
_entity_poly.pdbx_strand_id
1 'polypeptide(L)'
;MSLGKWILGGLGFAVGGPIGALIGVLIASAFDSSKQHSDNEKSRKNTSRESRRSTQGDISVSIIVLLACVIKADGRVLKSEINFIKPFLLRTFGQEGAKQALQLLKELLKQHIDDTAVARQVAQHVNYSTRLEFIHLLLQVANADGEIDSSELNVINRIAINMAIKDADYQSIVALFKRQKDTNWAYTALEIQPSATDEEVKKAYRRMAMKYHPDKVANAGENIRQQATDKFRGINEAYEHIKKQRGL
;
A
#
# COMPACT_ATOMS: atom_id res chain seq x y z
N MET A 1 -0.93 -12.90 -19.30
CA MET A 1 -0.95 -11.55 -19.90
C MET A 1 0.38 -10.89 -19.56
N SER A 2 1.11 -10.33 -20.54
CA SER A 2 2.45 -9.80 -20.27
C SER A 2 2.39 -8.42 -19.59
N LEU A 3 3.36 -8.08 -18.75
CA LEU A 3 3.51 -6.77 -18.06
C LEU A 3 3.48 -5.63 -19.07
N GLY A 4 3.96 -5.84 -20.31
CA GLY A 4 3.85 -4.84 -21.37
C GLY A 4 2.40 -4.38 -21.61
N LYS A 5 1.40 -5.27 -21.50
CA LYS A 5 -0.01 -4.90 -21.58
C LYS A 5 -0.54 -4.24 -20.31
N TRP A 6 0.05 -4.56 -19.16
CA TRP A 6 -0.27 -3.97 -17.87
C TRP A 6 0.36 -2.58 -17.69
N ILE A 7 1.64 -2.43 -18.06
CA ILE A 7 2.34 -1.13 -18.06
C ILE A 7 1.71 -0.19 -19.09
N LEU A 8 1.35 -0.67 -20.28
CA LEU A 8 0.65 0.12 -21.30
C LEU A 8 -0.81 0.46 -20.91
N GLY A 9 -1.48 -0.40 -20.13
CA GLY A 9 -2.82 -0.11 -19.58
C GLY A 9 -2.80 0.82 -18.37
N GLY A 10 -1.70 0.89 -17.61
CA GLY A 10 -1.48 1.79 -16.46
C GLY A 10 -0.82 3.12 -16.81
N LEU A 11 -0.44 3.34 -18.06
CA LEU A 11 0.21 4.58 -18.51
C LEU A 11 -0.69 5.83 -18.40
N GLY A 12 -2.00 5.69 -18.23
CA GLY A 12 -2.90 6.83 -18.05
C GLY A 12 -2.59 7.65 -16.78
N PHE A 13 -2.21 6.98 -15.70
CA PHE A 13 -1.84 7.60 -14.42
C PHE A 13 -0.35 7.99 -14.36
N ALA A 14 0.50 7.18 -14.99
CA ALA A 14 1.94 7.31 -14.94
C ALA A 14 2.50 8.41 -15.86
N VAL A 15 1.77 8.81 -16.91
CA VAL A 15 2.28 9.69 -18.00
C VAL A 15 2.60 11.13 -17.56
N GLY A 16 2.24 11.54 -16.34
CA GLY A 16 2.44 12.94 -15.93
C GLY A 16 3.01 13.18 -14.54
N GLY A 17 3.56 12.17 -13.83
CA GLY A 17 4.01 12.35 -12.46
C GLY A 17 5.29 11.59 -12.09
N PRO A 18 5.74 11.67 -10.81
CA PRO A 18 6.93 10.99 -10.31
C PRO A 18 6.96 9.48 -10.60
N ILE A 19 5.83 8.80 -10.47
CA ILE A 19 5.71 7.37 -10.79
C ILE A 19 5.93 7.11 -12.27
N GLY A 20 5.38 7.97 -13.15
CA GLY A 20 5.59 7.86 -14.60
C GLY A 20 7.03 8.12 -15.02
N ALA A 21 7.68 9.07 -14.39
CA ALA A 21 9.09 9.35 -14.63
C ALA A 21 9.98 8.15 -14.26
N LEU A 22 9.75 7.53 -13.08
CA LEU A 22 10.48 6.33 -12.66
C LEU A 22 10.32 5.16 -13.63
N ILE A 23 9.08 4.88 -14.04
CA ILE A 23 8.80 3.79 -14.99
C ILE A 23 9.35 4.11 -16.37
N GLY A 24 9.27 5.37 -16.83
CA GLY A 24 9.83 5.81 -18.08
C GLY A 24 11.35 5.60 -18.18
N VAL A 25 12.08 5.93 -17.12
CA VAL A 25 13.54 5.68 -17.02
C VAL A 25 13.84 4.18 -17.09
N LEU A 26 13.06 3.34 -16.40
CA LEU A 26 13.26 1.88 -16.39
C LEU A 26 12.99 1.25 -17.77
N ILE A 27 11.95 1.74 -18.48
CA ILE A 27 11.66 1.30 -19.85
C ILE A 27 12.78 1.74 -20.79
N ALA A 28 13.22 3.00 -20.71
CA ALA A 28 14.30 3.52 -21.54
C ALA A 28 15.60 2.73 -21.35
N SER A 29 15.98 2.41 -20.11
CA SER A 29 17.18 1.61 -19.81
C SER A 29 17.09 0.17 -20.31
N ALA A 30 15.89 -0.42 -20.36
CA ALA A 30 15.66 -1.77 -20.91
C ALA A 30 15.75 -1.78 -22.46
N PHE A 31 15.34 -0.67 -23.10
CA PHE A 31 15.43 -0.52 -24.58
C PHE A 31 16.84 -0.18 -25.07
N ASP A 32 17.69 0.47 -24.27
CA ASP A 32 19.07 0.75 -24.63
C ASP A 32 19.94 -0.53 -24.73
N SER A 33 19.47 -1.63 -24.14
CA SER A 33 20.11 -2.96 -24.23
C SER A 33 19.71 -3.75 -25.48
N SER A 34 18.76 -3.28 -26.29
CA SER A 34 18.32 -3.93 -27.51
C SER A 34 18.12 -2.92 -28.63
N LYS A 35 19.22 -2.55 -29.31
CA LYS A 35 19.13 -1.84 -30.57
C LYS A 35 18.43 -2.70 -31.60
N GLN A 36 17.17 -2.36 -31.94
CA GLN A 36 16.66 -2.52 -33.30
C GLN A 36 15.42 -1.65 -33.52
N HIS A 37 15.45 -0.91 -34.62
CA HIS A 37 14.45 -0.01 -35.19
C HIS A 37 13.04 -0.59 -35.22
N SER A 38 12.05 0.26 -34.88
CA SER A 38 10.84 0.39 -35.68
C SER A 38 10.10 1.69 -35.30
N ASP A 39 10.05 2.59 -36.28
CA ASP A 39 9.07 3.67 -36.38
C ASP A 39 7.65 3.11 -36.27
N ASN A 40 6.81 3.69 -35.42
CA ASN A 40 5.40 3.84 -35.73
C ASN A 40 4.76 4.94 -34.85
N GLU A 41 4.72 6.14 -35.41
CA GLU A 41 3.70 7.12 -35.07
C GLU A 41 2.31 6.63 -35.53
N LYS A 42 1.31 7.03 -34.79
CA LYS A 42 -0.13 6.98 -35.04
C LYS A 42 -0.90 5.87 -34.32
N SER A 43 -1.47 6.19 -33.16
CA SER A 43 -2.89 5.96 -32.91
C SER A 43 -3.39 6.75 -31.70
N ARG A 44 -3.78 8.00 -31.93
CA ARG A 44 -4.75 8.73 -31.07
C ARG A 44 -6.13 8.40 -31.64
N LYS A 45 -6.94 7.63 -30.89
CA LYS A 45 -8.42 7.68 -30.77
C LYS A 45 -8.96 6.32 -30.32
N ASN A 46 -9.29 6.20 -29.03
CA ASN A 46 -10.50 5.52 -28.54
C ASN A 46 -10.55 5.65 -27.00
N THR A 47 -11.10 6.78 -26.55
CA THR A 47 -11.14 7.19 -25.14
C THR A 47 -12.56 7.03 -24.59
N SER A 48 -13.06 5.84 -24.34
CA SER A 48 -14.26 5.73 -23.50
C SER A 48 -14.59 4.36 -22.89
N ARG A 49 -13.79 3.31 -23.11
CA ARG A 49 -13.92 2.02 -22.42
C ARG A 49 -12.70 1.59 -21.60
N GLU A 50 -11.60 2.34 -21.64
CA GLU A 50 -10.35 2.08 -20.93
C GLU A 50 -10.34 2.61 -19.50
N SER A 51 -11.21 3.53 -19.12
CA SER A 51 -11.17 4.25 -17.84
C SER A 51 -11.30 3.35 -16.59
N ARG A 52 -11.99 2.20 -16.67
CA ARG A 52 -12.10 1.28 -15.51
C ARG A 52 -10.95 0.30 -15.38
N ARG A 53 -10.23 -0.01 -16.46
CA ARG A 53 -9.05 -0.89 -16.42
C ARG A 53 -7.78 -0.15 -16.04
N SER A 54 -7.68 1.15 -16.37
CA SER A 54 -6.53 1.98 -15.99
C SER A 54 -6.42 2.12 -14.48
N THR A 55 -7.52 2.38 -13.76
CA THR A 55 -7.53 2.62 -12.31
C THR A 55 -6.93 1.48 -11.49
N GLN A 56 -7.19 0.22 -11.84
CA GLN A 56 -6.67 -0.93 -11.09
C GLN A 56 -5.18 -1.19 -11.38
N GLY A 57 -4.73 -0.96 -12.62
CA GLY A 57 -3.32 -1.04 -12.99
C GLY A 57 -2.48 0.03 -12.30
N ASP A 58 -3.01 1.24 -12.23
CA ASP A 58 -2.39 2.40 -11.61
C ASP A 58 -2.20 2.22 -10.10
N ILE A 59 -3.22 1.71 -9.40
CA ILE A 59 -3.16 1.34 -7.99
C ILE A 59 -2.05 0.31 -7.73
N SER A 60 -1.97 -0.70 -8.59
CA SER A 60 -1.02 -1.81 -8.44
C SER A 60 0.43 -1.37 -8.65
N VAL A 61 0.70 -0.49 -9.60
CA VAL A 61 2.04 0.08 -9.82
C VAL A 61 2.42 1.00 -8.66
N SER A 62 1.49 1.84 -8.20
CA SER A 62 1.74 2.73 -7.06
C SER A 62 2.18 1.98 -5.81
N ILE A 63 1.54 0.85 -5.50
CA ILE A 63 1.91 0.05 -4.33
C ILE A 63 3.30 -0.58 -4.46
N ILE A 64 3.73 -1.00 -5.67
CA ILE A 64 5.07 -1.54 -5.89
C ILE A 64 6.14 -0.45 -5.66
N VAL A 65 5.89 0.77 -6.10
CA VAL A 65 6.81 1.91 -5.88
C VAL A 65 6.91 2.26 -4.39
N LEU A 66 5.77 2.30 -3.68
CA LEU A 66 5.76 2.55 -2.23
C LEU A 66 6.45 1.44 -1.44
N LEU A 67 6.27 0.17 -1.82
CA LEU A 67 6.98 -0.96 -1.24
C LEU A 67 8.51 -0.79 -1.43
N ALA A 68 8.96 -0.37 -2.61
CA ALA A 68 10.37 -0.12 -2.84
C ALA A 68 10.93 0.99 -1.92
N CYS A 69 10.14 2.05 -1.63
CA CYS A 69 10.55 3.11 -0.70
C CYS A 69 10.78 2.57 0.72
N VAL A 70 9.90 1.69 1.21
CA VAL A 70 9.99 1.14 2.57
C VAL A 70 11.12 0.11 2.67
N ILE A 71 11.17 -0.88 1.77
CA ILE A 71 12.17 -1.96 1.76
C ILE A 71 13.62 -1.43 1.71
N LYS A 72 13.83 -0.28 1.09
CA LYS A 72 15.19 0.31 1.01
C LYS A 72 15.48 1.32 2.13
N ALA A 73 14.57 1.55 3.07
CA ALA A 73 14.67 2.62 4.06
C ALA A 73 15.88 2.47 4.99
N ASP A 74 16.24 1.26 5.36
CA ASP A 74 17.40 0.93 6.19
C ASP A 74 18.67 0.60 5.36
N GLY A 75 18.56 0.63 4.00
CA GLY A 75 19.63 0.26 3.07
C GLY A 75 19.84 -1.25 2.91
N ARG A 76 18.98 -2.09 3.51
CA ARG A 76 19.05 -3.55 3.43
C ARG A 76 17.74 -4.09 2.86
N VAL A 77 17.84 -5.11 2.01
CA VAL A 77 16.66 -5.80 1.48
C VAL A 77 16.58 -7.16 2.15
N LEU A 78 15.63 -7.33 3.04
CA LEU A 78 15.46 -8.59 3.77
C LEU A 78 14.69 -9.62 2.93
N LYS A 79 15.11 -10.89 3.06
CA LYS A 79 14.40 -12.00 2.41
C LYS A 79 12.98 -12.19 2.96
N SER A 80 12.76 -11.88 4.24
CA SER A 80 11.46 -11.90 4.91
C SER A 80 10.45 -10.99 4.22
N GLU A 81 10.81 -9.72 3.95
CA GLU A 81 9.99 -8.74 3.25
C GLU A 81 9.60 -9.21 1.85
N ILE A 82 10.60 -9.64 1.06
CA ILE A 82 10.35 -10.16 -0.29
C ILE A 82 9.46 -11.42 -0.25
N ASN A 83 9.68 -12.31 0.70
CA ASN A 83 8.83 -13.51 0.84
C ASN A 83 7.41 -13.16 1.29
N PHE A 84 7.24 -12.11 2.11
CA PHE A 84 5.94 -11.63 2.54
C PHE A 84 5.12 -11.06 1.37
N ILE A 85 5.73 -10.25 0.49
CA ILE A 85 5.01 -9.64 -0.64
C ILE A 85 4.78 -10.58 -1.81
N LYS A 86 5.54 -11.66 -1.98
CA LYS A 86 5.34 -12.62 -3.08
C LYS A 86 3.91 -13.15 -3.20
N PRO A 87 3.24 -13.65 -2.14
CA PRO A 87 1.86 -14.10 -2.21
C PRO A 87 0.88 -12.98 -2.61
N PHE A 88 1.12 -11.75 -2.15
CA PHE A 88 0.34 -10.59 -2.55
C PHE A 88 0.49 -10.32 -4.06
N LEU A 89 1.72 -10.31 -4.58
CA LEU A 89 1.97 -10.09 -6.01
C LEU A 89 1.39 -11.22 -6.86
N LEU A 90 1.49 -12.49 -6.42
CA LEU A 90 0.92 -13.64 -7.13
C LEU A 90 -0.60 -13.54 -7.22
N ARG A 91 -1.27 -13.16 -6.15
CA ARG A 91 -2.73 -12.97 -6.13
C ARG A 91 -3.16 -11.77 -6.98
N THR A 92 -2.36 -10.68 -6.98
CA THR A 92 -2.69 -9.44 -7.69
C THR A 92 -2.48 -9.58 -9.20
N PHE A 93 -1.38 -10.20 -9.62
CA PHE A 93 -0.90 -10.16 -11.00
C PHE A 93 -0.86 -11.53 -11.68
N GLY A 94 -1.16 -12.61 -10.95
CA GLY A 94 -0.94 -13.97 -11.43
C GLY A 94 0.56 -14.30 -11.55
N GLN A 95 0.87 -15.51 -11.99
CA GLN A 95 2.25 -16.02 -11.96
C GLN A 95 3.23 -15.20 -12.81
N GLU A 96 2.88 -14.89 -14.05
CA GLU A 96 3.74 -14.11 -14.95
C GLU A 96 3.83 -12.63 -14.55
N GLY A 97 2.69 -12.03 -14.15
CA GLY A 97 2.68 -10.64 -13.66
C GLY A 97 3.47 -10.45 -12.36
N ALA A 98 3.45 -11.44 -11.45
CA ALA A 98 4.22 -11.40 -10.21
C ALA A 98 5.73 -11.45 -10.45
N LYS A 99 6.21 -12.26 -11.39
CA LYS A 99 7.63 -12.28 -11.80
C LYS A 99 8.06 -10.90 -12.29
N GLN A 100 7.23 -10.28 -13.12
CA GLN A 100 7.50 -8.96 -13.69
C GLN A 100 7.42 -7.86 -12.62
N ALA A 101 6.47 -7.94 -11.68
CA ALA A 101 6.37 -7.03 -10.53
C ALA A 101 7.60 -7.13 -9.61
N LEU A 102 8.10 -8.33 -9.36
CA LEU A 102 9.35 -8.55 -8.60
C LEU A 102 10.57 -8.01 -9.34
N GLN A 103 10.61 -8.15 -10.67
CA GLN A 103 11.68 -7.55 -11.47
C GLN A 103 11.62 -6.03 -11.43
N LEU A 104 10.43 -5.44 -11.58
CA LEU A 104 10.22 -3.99 -11.43
C LEU A 104 10.65 -3.52 -10.04
N LEU A 105 10.24 -4.20 -8.97
CA LEU A 105 10.66 -3.90 -7.61
C LEU A 105 12.19 -3.93 -7.48
N LYS A 106 12.85 -4.97 -8.01
CA LYS A 106 14.33 -5.07 -8.01
C LYS A 106 15.01 -3.89 -8.71
N GLU A 107 14.46 -3.41 -9.81
CA GLU A 107 15.02 -2.23 -10.50
C GLU A 107 14.73 -0.92 -9.75
N LEU A 108 13.53 -0.78 -9.15
CA LEU A 108 13.17 0.37 -8.31
C LEU A 108 14.08 0.48 -7.07
N LEU A 109 14.47 -0.64 -6.48
CA LEU A 109 15.38 -0.66 -5.32
C LEU A 109 16.78 -0.06 -5.64
N LYS A 110 17.17 -0.03 -6.91
CA LYS A 110 18.43 0.59 -7.36
C LYS A 110 18.31 2.10 -7.63
N GLN A 111 17.08 2.62 -7.77
CA GLN A 111 16.82 4.02 -8.11
C GLN A 111 16.68 4.89 -6.86
N HIS A 112 16.96 6.18 -7.02
CA HIS A 112 16.55 7.17 -6.03
C HIS A 112 15.05 7.46 -6.23
N ILE A 113 14.22 7.25 -5.20
CA ILE A 113 12.79 7.46 -5.25
C ILE A 113 12.43 8.59 -4.27
N ASP A 114 11.80 9.64 -4.77
CA ASP A 114 11.17 10.65 -3.93
C ASP A 114 9.82 10.12 -3.41
N ASP A 115 9.85 9.51 -2.22
CA ASP A 115 8.68 8.94 -1.58
C ASP A 115 7.58 9.97 -1.30
N THR A 116 7.95 11.22 -1.07
CA THR A 116 7.05 12.35 -0.84
C THR A 116 6.25 12.68 -2.11
N ALA A 117 6.94 12.80 -3.25
CA ALA A 117 6.30 13.09 -4.52
C ALA A 117 5.39 11.91 -4.96
N VAL A 118 5.84 10.67 -4.78
CA VAL A 118 5.05 9.46 -5.04
C VAL A 118 3.79 9.42 -4.17
N ALA A 119 3.92 9.66 -2.86
CA ALA A 119 2.80 9.66 -1.92
C ALA A 119 1.76 10.73 -2.26
N ARG A 120 2.17 11.93 -2.66
CA ARG A 120 1.27 13.00 -3.11
C ARG A 120 0.53 12.62 -4.40
N GLN A 121 1.21 12.00 -5.36
CA GLN A 121 0.57 11.52 -6.58
C GLN A 121 -0.48 10.45 -6.26
N VAL A 122 -0.18 9.52 -5.37
CA VAL A 122 -1.15 8.50 -4.90
C VAL A 122 -2.36 9.18 -4.24
N ALA A 123 -2.13 10.20 -3.40
CA ALA A 123 -3.21 10.92 -2.71
C ALA A 123 -4.22 11.58 -3.66
N GLN A 124 -3.78 12.01 -4.84
CA GLN A 124 -4.63 12.65 -5.84
C GLN A 124 -5.56 11.66 -6.58
N HIS A 125 -5.16 10.40 -6.69
CA HIS A 125 -5.83 9.43 -7.57
C HIS A 125 -6.44 8.24 -6.82
N VAL A 126 -6.04 8.04 -5.56
CA VAL A 126 -6.49 6.91 -4.74
C VAL A 126 -7.38 7.41 -3.60
N ASN A 127 -8.55 6.81 -3.43
CA ASN A 127 -9.47 7.21 -2.36
C ASN A 127 -8.89 6.95 -0.97
N TYR A 128 -9.42 7.64 0.03
CA TYR A 128 -8.89 7.63 1.40
C TYR A 128 -8.82 6.22 2.01
N SER A 129 -9.86 5.41 1.82
CA SER A 129 -9.91 4.04 2.37
C SER A 129 -8.80 3.16 1.78
N THR A 130 -8.57 3.23 0.46
CA THR A 130 -7.50 2.48 -0.19
C THR A 130 -6.11 2.95 0.26
N ARG A 131 -5.92 4.27 0.52
CA ARG A 131 -4.67 4.79 1.10
C ARG A 131 -4.37 4.22 2.48
N LEU A 132 -5.39 4.03 3.32
CA LEU A 132 -5.26 3.37 4.63
C LEU A 132 -4.82 1.90 4.48
N GLU A 133 -5.32 1.19 3.46
CA GLU A 133 -4.87 -0.18 3.17
C GLU A 133 -3.42 -0.23 2.68
N PHE A 134 -2.98 0.78 1.93
CA PHE A 134 -1.57 0.88 1.55
C PHE A 134 -0.67 1.01 2.77
N ILE A 135 -0.99 1.90 3.72
CA ILE A 135 -0.21 2.03 4.97
C ILE A 135 -0.22 0.72 5.76
N HIS A 136 -1.36 0.04 5.85
CA HIS A 136 -1.44 -1.25 6.53
C HIS A 136 -0.52 -2.30 5.88
N LEU A 137 -0.52 -2.40 4.53
CA LEU A 137 0.36 -3.31 3.80
C LEU A 137 1.85 -2.95 3.98
N LEU A 138 2.21 -1.67 3.93
CA LEU A 138 3.59 -1.22 4.15
C LEU A 138 4.09 -1.62 5.54
N LEU A 139 3.27 -1.45 6.58
CA LEU A 139 3.58 -1.88 7.95
C LEU A 139 3.66 -3.41 8.08
N GLN A 140 2.83 -4.17 7.36
CA GLN A 140 2.94 -5.64 7.34
C GLN A 140 4.27 -6.10 6.73
N VAL A 141 4.72 -5.45 5.67
CA VAL A 141 6.00 -5.77 5.02
C VAL A 141 7.16 -5.43 5.95
N ALA A 142 7.17 -4.23 6.52
CA ALA A 142 8.17 -3.82 7.50
C ALA A 142 8.20 -4.72 8.75
N ASN A 143 7.05 -5.31 9.13
CA ASN A 143 6.95 -6.25 10.25
C ASN A 143 7.15 -7.72 9.86
N ALA A 144 7.66 -8.01 8.67
CA ALA A 144 7.73 -9.39 8.14
C ALA A 144 8.69 -10.31 8.92
N ASP A 145 9.64 -9.75 9.64
CA ASP A 145 10.55 -10.48 10.55
C ASP A 145 10.14 -10.37 12.03
N GLY A 146 9.03 -9.64 12.33
CA GLY A 146 8.49 -9.44 13.67
C GLY A 146 8.93 -8.14 14.35
N GLU A 147 9.77 -7.32 13.68
CA GLU A 147 10.22 -6.04 14.19
C GLU A 147 10.28 -4.98 13.07
N ILE A 148 9.69 -3.82 13.32
CA ILE A 148 9.72 -2.71 12.36
C ILE A 148 10.93 -1.83 12.70
N ASP A 149 11.84 -1.64 11.75
CA ASP A 149 12.95 -0.72 11.90
C ASP A 149 12.47 0.73 11.99
N SER A 150 13.20 1.55 12.74
CA SER A 150 12.88 2.96 12.92
C SER A 150 12.96 3.76 11.62
N SER A 151 13.86 3.43 10.71
CA SER A 151 13.99 4.07 9.39
C SER A 151 12.80 3.74 8.50
N GLU A 152 12.33 2.49 8.50
CA GLU A 152 11.12 2.08 7.78
C GLU A 152 9.88 2.79 8.33
N LEU A 153 9.72 2.83 9.67
CA LEU A 153 8.61 3.52 10.30
C LEU A 153 8.60 5.02 9.96
N ASN A 154 9.77 5.66 9.90
CA ASN A 154 9.90 7.05 9.50
C ASN A 154 9.50 7.27 8.03
N VAL A 155 9.89 6.37 7.12
CA VAL A 155 9.48 6.42 5.70
C VAL A 155 7.97 6.22 5.59
N ILE A 156 7.39 5.24 6.29
CA ILE A 156 5.94 4.98 6.27
C ILE A 156 5.16 6.17 6.83
N ASN A 157 5.64 6.80 7.91
CA ASN A 157 5.02 8.01 8.47
C ASN A 157 5.05 9.18 7.47
N ARG A 158 6.19 9.42 6.81
CA ARG A 158 6.33 10.46 5.79
C ARG A 158 5.40 10.21 4.60
N ILE A 159 5.27 8.96 4.16
CA ILE A 159 4.32 8.53 3.13
C ILE A 159 2.88 8.83 3.60
N ALA A 160 2.51 8.46 4.84
CA ALA A 160 1.16 8.68 5.38
C ALA A 160 0.79 10.17 5.41
N ILE A 161 1.70 11.03 5.88
CA ILE A 161 1.50 12.49 5.90
C ILE A 161 1.26 13.01 4.47
N ASN A 162 2.09 12.61 3.50
CA ASN A 162 1.99 13.09 2.12
C ASN A 162 0.82 12.45 1.35
N MET A 163 0.30 11.33 1.82
CA MET A 163 -1.00 10.78 1.39
C MET A 163 -2.20 11.48 2.04
N ALA A 164 -2.00 12.54 2.84
CA ALA A 164 -3.05 13.22 3.59
C ALA A 164 -3.87 12.26 4.49
N ILE A 165 -3.18 11.30 5.12
CA ILE A 165 -3.78 10.43 6.13
C ILE A 165 -3.77 11.18 7.46
N LYS A 166 -4.89 11.13 8.19
CA LYS A 166 -5.01 11.73 9.51
C LYS A 166 -4.12 10.99 10.50
N ASP A 167 -3.46 11.75 11.40
CA ASP A 167 -2.55 11.15 12.39
C ASP A 167 -3.25 10.09 13.25
N ALA A 168 -4.48 10.34 13.71
CA ALA A 168 -5.25 9.37 14.49
C ALA A 168 -5.42 8.03 13.73
N ASP A 169 -5.67 8.07 12.41
CA ASP A 169 -5.79 6.88 11.58
C ASP A 169 -4.46 6.15 11.42
N TYR A 170 -3.38 6.90 11.23
CA TYR A 170 -2.03 6.34 11.17
C TYR A 170 -1.67 5.64 12.47
N GLN A 171 -1.84 6.32 13.62
CA GLN A 171 -1.55 5.75 14.94
C GLN A 171 -2.41 4.52 15.23
N SER A 172 -3.69 4.54 14.85
CA SER A 172 -4.58 3.39 14.98
C SER A 172 -4.05 2.16 14.22
N ILE A 173 -3.57 2.35 12.99
CA ILE A 173 -3.00 1.24 12.20
C ILE A 173 -1.68 0.76 12.81
N VAL A 174 -0.77 1.67 13.19
CA VAL A 174 0.52 1.33 13.82
C VAL A 174 0.32 0.55 15.12
N ALA A 175 -0.70 0.90 15.92
CA ALA A 175 -1.00 0.21 17.18
C ALA A 175 -1.27 -1.27 16.98
N LEU A 176 -1.84 -1.69 15.84
CA LEU A 176 -2.08 -3.11 15.53
C LEU A 176 -0.78 -3.93 15.42
N PHE A 177 0.36 -3.29 15.15
CA PHE A 177 1.68 -3.92 15.07
C PHE A 177 2.49 -3.82 16.37
N LYS A 178 2.07 -2.98 17.32
CA LYS A 178 2.75 -2.77 18.61
C LYS A 178 2.15 -3.57 19.78
N ARG A 179 1.30 -4.57 19.50
CA ARG A 179 0.52 -5.33 20.51
C ARG A 179 1.35 -5.92 21.65
N GLN A 180 2.57 -6.34 21.38
CA GLN A 180 3.45 -6.94 22.39
C GLN A 180 4.26 -5.89 23.18
N LYS A 181 4.46 -4.70 22.63
CA LYS A 181 5.32 -3.64 23.19
C LYS A 181 4.52 -2.52 23.88
N ASP A 182 3.21 -2.40 23.62
CA ASP A 182 2.36 -1.33 24.14
C ASP A 182 1.09 -1.88 24.80
N THR A 183 0.97 -1.72 26.09
CA THR A 183 -0.20 -2.16 26.86
C THR A 183 -1.50 -1.43 26.48
N ASN A 184 -1.40 -0.25 25.88
CA ASN A 184 -2.54 0.58 25.46
C ASN A 184 -2.87 0.43 23.97
N TRP A 185 -2.20 -0.47 23.26
CA TRP A 185 -2.38 -0.65 21.80
C TRP A 185 -3.84 -0.73 21.37
N ALA A 186 -4.67 -1.44 22.14
CA ALA A 186 -6.08 -1.66 21.80
C ALA A 186 -6.91 -0.37 21.90
N TYR A 187 -6.63 0.48 22.88
CA TYR A 187 -7.28 1.79 22.99
C TYR A 187 -6.82 2.71 21.86
N THR A 188 -5.53 2.74 21.56
CA THR A 188 -4.99 3.51 20.42
C THR A 188 -5.57 3.01 19.09
N ALA A 189 -5.70 1.68 18.90
CA ALA A 189 -6.32 1.09 17.72
C ALA A 189 -7.78 1.52 17.53
N LEU A 190 -8.53 1.75 18.63
CA LEU A 190 -9.89 2.26 18.60
C LEU A 190 -9.98 3.81 18.61
N GLU A 191 -8.85 4.52 18.58
CA GLU A 191 -8.77 6.00 18.65
C GLU A 191 -9.46 6.56 19.91
N ILE A 192 -9.22 5.95 21.07
CA ILE A 192 -9.72 6.39 22.39
C ILE A 192 -8.61 6.32 23.43
N GLN A 193 -8.86 6.99 24.57
CA GLN A 193 -7.98 6.93 25.74
C GLN A 193 -8.32 5.71 26.61
N PRO A 194 -7.35 5.19 27.39
CA PRO A 194 -7.61 4.14 28.38
C PRO A 194 -8.66 4.48 29.43
N SER A 195 -8.87 5.80 29.69
CA SER A 195 -9.89 6.33 30.60
C SER A 195 -11.31 6.39 30.02
N ALA A 196 -11.51 6.03 28.72
CA ALA A 196 -12.82 6.06 28.09
C ALA A 196 -13.81 5.14 28.81
N THR A 197 -15.06 5.54 28.89
CA THR A 197 -16.15 4.73 29.46
C THR A 197 -16.45 3.52 28.57
N ASP A 198 -17.16 2.52 29.08
CA ASP A 198 -17.54 1.31 28.32
C ASP A 198 -18.47 1.65 27.14
N GLU A 199 -19.29 2.69 27.31
CA GLU A 199 -20.16 3.19 26.24
C GLU A 199 -19.33 3.85 25.12
N GLU A 200 -18.31 4.62 25.50
CA GLU A 200 -17.36 5.21 24.53
C GLU A 200 -16.56 4.13 23.80
N VAL A 201 -16.14 3.08 24.49
CA VAL A 201 -15.48 1.91 23.85
C VAL A 201 -16.40 1.26 22.81
N LYS A 202 -17.66 0.99 23.15
CA LYS A 202 -18.65 0.43 22.21
C LYS A 202 -18.90 1.36 21.01
N LYS A 203 -19.01 2.67 21.26
CA LYS A 203 -19.20 3.68 20.22
C LYS A 203 -17.97 3.77 19.29
N ALA A 204 -16.78 3.76 19.86
CA ALA A 204 -15.52 3.78 19.13
C ALA A 204 -15.39 2.53 18.23
N TYR A 205 -15.64 1.34 18.77
CA TYR A 205 -15.64 0.10 17.99
C TYR A 205 -16.58 0.19 16.78
N ARG A 206 -17.84 0.62 16.96
CA ARG A 206 -18.77 0.77 15.84
C ARG A 206 -18.26 1.75 14.79
N ARG A 207 -17.67 2.89 15.21
CA ARG A 207 -17.06 3.87 14.31
C ARG A 207 -15.92 3.25 13.50
N MET A 208 -15.01 2.54 14.17
CA MET A 208 -13.86 1.91 13.54
C MET A 208 -14.26 0.75 12.63
N ALA A 209 -15.22 -0.07 13.04
CA ALA A 209 -15.77 -1.14 12.21
C ALA A 209 -16.40 -0.59 10.91
N MET A 210 -17.15 0.51 10.98
CA MET A 210 -17.68 1.18 9.79
C MET A 210 -16.58 1.83 8.95
N LYS A 211 -15.54 2.42 9.57
CA LYS A 211 -14.44 3.10 8.89
C LYS A 211 -13.59 2.13 8.07
N TYR A 212 -13.29 0.97 8.62
CA TYR A 212 -12.41 -0.05 8.04
C TYR A 212 -13.17 -1.23 7.43
N HIS A 213 -14.46 -1.06 7.11
CA HIS A 213 -15.24 -2.12 6.50
C HIS A 213 -14.69 -2.47 5.11
N PRO A 214 -14.48 -3.78 4.77
CA PRO A 214 -13.94 -4.19 3.48
C PRO A 214 -14.70 -3.67 2.26
N ASP A 215 -16.01 -3.44 2.38
CA ASP A 215 -16.83 -2.91 1.29
C ASP A 215 -16.40 -1.50 0.83
N LYS A 216 -15.72 -0.74 1.68
CA LYS A 216 -15.20 0.60 1.29
C LYS A 216 -14.10 0.57 0.25
N VAL A 217 -13.48 -0.58 0.07
CA VAL A 217 -12.41 -0.83 -0.89
C VAL A 217 -12.79 -1.89 -1.94
N ALA A 218 -14.08 -2.20 -2.08
CA ALA A 218 -14.59 -3.22 -2.99
C ALA A 218 -14.12 -3.02 -4.45
N ASN A 219 -13.94 -1.76 -4.89
CA ASN A 219 -13.46 -1.41 -6.22
C ASN A 219 -11.92 -1.38 -6.37
N ALA A 220 -11.17 -1.56 -5.30
CA ALA A 220 -9.70 -1.50 -5.31
C ALA A 220 -9.03 -2.85 -5.65
N GLY A 221 -9.84 -3.89 -5.88
CA GLY A 221 -9.38 -5.25 -6.19
C GLY A 221 -9.37 -6.17 -4.97
N GLU A 222 -9.40 -7.49 -5.24
CA GLU A 222 -9.55 -8.53 -4.22
C GLU A 222 -8.46 -8.49 -3.14
N ASN A 223 -7.22 -8.19 -3.55
CA ASN A 223 -6.10 -8.16 -2.60
C ASN A 223 -6.15 -7.00 -1.62
N ILE A 224 -6.62 -5.83 -2.06
CA ILE A 224 -6.84 -4.68 -1.17
C ILE A 224 -8.02 -4.97 -0.24
N ARG A 225 -9.05 -5.66 -0.73
CA ARG A 225 -10.18 -6.13 0.10
C ARG A 225 -9.74 -7.12 1.16
N GLN A 226 -8.83 -8.04 0.82
CA GLN A 226 -8.24 -8.97 1.80
C GLN A 226 -7.45 -8.22 2.87
N GLN A 227 -6.64 -7.22 2.50
CA GLN A 227 -5.92 -6.36 3.45
C GLN A 227 -6.89 -5.65 4.40
N ALA A 228 -8.00 -5.11 3.88
CA ALA A 228 -9.04 -4.50 4.68
C ALA A 228 -9.68 -5.49 5.67
N THR A 229 -9.87 -6.75 5.25
CA THR A 229 -10.38 -7.82 6.13
C THR A 229 -9.40 -8.11 7.28
N ASP A 230 -8.10 -8.17 7.00
CA ASP A 230 -7.08 -8.42 8.02
C ASP A 230 -6.99 -7.25 9.02
N LYS A 231 -7.07 -6.02 8.55
CA LYS A 231 -7.12 -4.84 9.41
C LYS A 231 -8.41 -4.78 10.25
N PHE A 232 -9.56 -5.07 9.64
CA PHE A 232 -10.84 -5.16 10.34
C PHE A 232 -10.79 -6.21 11.46
N ARG A 233 -10.16 -7.36 11.22
CA ARG A 233 -9.90 -8.38 12.25
C ARG A 233 -9.09 -7.79 13.40
N GLY A 234 -8.03 -7.02 13.13
CA GLY A 234 -7.23 -6.35 14.15
C GLY A 234 -8.04 -5.39 15.03
N ILE A 235 -9.00 -4.65 14.44
CA ILE A 235 -9.93 -3.78 15.19
C ILE A 235 -10.87 -4.60 16.10
N ASN A 236 -11.38 -5.74 15.60
CA ASN A 236 -12.20 -6.64 16.41
C ASN A 236 -11.41 -7.21 17.60
N GLU A 237 -10.18 -7.63 17.35
CA GLU A 237 -9.28 -8.14 18.41
C GLU A 237 -8.96 -7.06 19.46
N ALA A 238 -8.78 -5.80 19.05
CA ALA A 238 -8.60 -4.69 19.98
C ALA A 238 -9.83 -4.50 20.89
N TYR A 239 -11.03 -4.55 20.31
CA TYR A 239 -12.28 -4.46 21.09
C TYR A 239 -12.44 -5.62 22.06
N GLU A 240 -12.25 -6.86 21.63
CA GLU A 240 -12.32 -8.04 22.50
C GLU A 240 -11.24 -8.02 23.60
N HIS A 241 -10.04 -7.50 23.30
CA HIS A 241 -8.99 -7.32 24.30
C HIS A 241 -9.44 -6.36 25.40
N ILE A 242 -10.01 -5.20 25.06
CA ILE A 242 -10.51 -4.23 26.03
C ILE A 242 -11.67 -4.83 26.86
N LYS A 243 -12.61 -5.54 26.22
CA LYS A 243 -13.71 -6.22 26.91
C LYS A 243 -13.18 -7.18 27.97
N LYS A 244 -12.23 -8.05 27.56
CA LYS A 244 -11.60 -9.01 28.49
C LYS A 244 -10.88 -8.32 29.65
N GLN A 245 -10.15 -7.24 29.36
CA GLN A 245 -9.43 -6.46 30.37
C GLN A 245 -10.37 -5.81 31.41
N ARG A 246 -11.56 -5.38 30.98
CA ARG A 246 -12.56 -4.70 31.82
C ARG A 246 -13.63 -5.60 32.39
N GLY A 247 -13.69 -6.87 32.00
CA GLY A 247 -14.72 -7.80 32.44
C GLY A 247 -16.11 -7.54 31.84
N LEU A 248 -16.18 -7.02 30.60
CA LEU A 248 -17.41 -6.66 29.88
C LEU A 248 -17.98 -7.85 29.09
#